data_78b54d52c3e2cbacacb07ee8617e0b26
#
_entry.id   78b54d52c3e2cbacacb07ee8617e0b26
#
_cell.length_a   1.000
_cell.length_b   1.000
_cell.length_c   1.000
_cell.angle_alpha   90.00
_cell.angle_beta   90.00
_cell.angle_gamma   90.00
#
_symmetry.space_group_name_H-M   'P 1'
#
loop_
_entity.id
_entity.type
_entity.pdbx_description
1 polymer ?
#
loop_
_entity_poly.entity_id
_entity_poly.type
_entity_poly.pdbx_seq_one_letter_code
_entity_poly.pdbx_strand_id
1 'polypeptide(L)'
;MKTFKTRGNEIPPGFWDEYETIPDSIRAKRMDEPFSLDRCEYKAGDYLGVGGATYSKDGPVKYDLFAMPKSMFEGMYRVKQK
;
A
#
# COMPACT_ATOMS: atom_id res chain seq x y z
N MET A 1 -10.96 1.63 13.47
CA MET A 1 -10.32 2.01 12.19
C MET A 1 -8.83 1.75 12.27
N LYS A 2 -8.26 1.13 11.24
CA LYS A 2 -6.82 0.92 11.20
C LYS A 2 -6.10 2.22 10.86
N THR A 3 -4.97 2.43 11.51
CA THR A 3 -4.19 3.65 11.35
C THR A 3 -2.78 3.29 10.89
N PHE A 4 -2.30 3.96 9.86
CA PHE A 4 -0.96 3.74 9.31
C PHE A 4 -0.18 5.04 9.31
N LYS A 5 1.15 4.91 9.26
CA LYS A 5 2.06 6.05 9.13
C LYS A 5 2.54 6.14 7.69
N THR A 6 3.01 7.31 7.30
CA THR A 6 3.64 7.47 6.00
C THR A 6 4.95 6.69 5.93
N ARG A 7 5.70 6.62 7.03
CA ARG A 7 7.01 5.97 7.07
C ARG A 7 7.15 5.00 8.22
N GLY A 8 7.96 3.96 8.00
CA GLY A 8 8.40 3.09 9.07
C GLY A 8 7.39 2.08 9.54
N ASN A 9 6.54 1.57 8.67
CA ASN A 9 5.55 0.58 9.03
C ASN A 9 6.10 -0.83 8.95
N GLU A 10 5.89 -1.61 10.00
CA GLU A 10 6.23 -3.03 10.00
C GLU A 10 5.01 -3.82 9.56
N ILE A 11 5.03 -4.31 8.32
CA ILE A 11 3.91 -5.04 7.73
C ILE A 11 4.47 -6.31 7.11
N PRO A 12 3.82 -7.48 7.34
CA PRO A 12 4.29 -8.72 6.71
C PRO A 12 4.31 -8.60 5.20
N PRO A 13 5.35 -9.11 4.53
CA PRO A 13 5.45 -9.02 3.05
C PRO A 13 4.27 -9.63 2.32
N GLY A 14 3.69 -10.69 2.88
CA GLY A 14 2.53 -11.35 2.27
C GLY A 14 1.23 -10.56 2.33
N PHE A 15 1.21 -9.44 3.03
CA PHE A 15 0.04 -8.57 3.08
C PHE A 15 -0.25 -7.94 1.72
N TRP A 16 0.79 -7.72 0.91
CA TRP A 16 0.69 -6.95 -0.33
C TRP A 16 0.33 -7.81 -1.53
N ASP A 17 -0.46 -7.22 -2.44
CA ASP A 17 -0.69 -7.76 -3.77
C ASP A 17 0.13 -6.97 -4.78
N GLU A 18 0.44 -7.57 -5.92
CA GLU A 18 1.14 -6.88 -6.99
C GLU A 18 0.16 -6.32 -8.01
N TYR A 19 0.38 -5.09 -8.41
CA TYR A 19 -0.39 -4.41 -9.44
C TYR A 19 0.54 -3.93 -10.54
N GLU A 20 0.08 -3.98 -11.77
CA GLU A 20 0.88 -3.55 -12.90
C GLU A 20 0.68 -2.06 -13.17
N THR A 21 1.78 -1.41 -13.48
CA THR A 21 1.81 -0.08 -14.09
C THR A 21 2.82 -0.17 -15.22
N ILE A 22 2.84 0.80 -16.13
CA ILE A 22 3.80 0.80 -17.23
C ILE A 22 4.95 1.74 -16.88
N PRO A 23 6.21 1.25 -16.87
CA PRO A 23 6.71 -0.07 -17.31
C PRO A 23 6.89 -1.08 -16.18
N ASP A 24 6.47 -0.81 -14.98
CA ASP A 24 6.87 -1.55 -13.79
C ASP A 24 5.68 -2.11 -13.02
N SER A 25 5.92 -2.56 -11.80
CA SER A 25 4.87 -3.05 -10.92
C SER A 25 4.97 -2.36 -9.56
N ILE A 26 3.87 -2.40 -8.81
CA ILE A 26 3.80 -1.80 -7.49
C ILE A 26 3.11 -2.78 -6.55
N ARG A 27 3.52 -2.77 -5.29
CA ARG A 27 2.85 -3.56 -4.26
C ARG A 27 1.83 -2.67 -3.54
N ALA A 28 0.62 -3.18 -3.40
CA ALA A 28 -0.46 -2.45 -2.76
C ALA A 28 -1.47 -3.42 -2.17
N LYS A 29 -2.42 -2.88 -1.43
CA LYS A 29 -3.51 -3.67 -0.85
C LYS A 29 -4.80 -2.87 -0.94
N ARG A 30 -5.84 -3.49 -1.50
CA ARG A 30 -7.18 -2.95 -1.42
C ARG A 30 -7.71 -3.22 -0.03
N MET A 31 -8.06 -2.17 0.69
CA MET A 31 -8.50 -2.30 2.07
C MET A 31 -9.99 -2.61 2.13
N ASP A 32 -10.35 -3.59 2.96
CA ASP A 32 -11.73 -4.03 3.11
C ASP A 32 -12.51 -3.19 4.11
N GLU A 33 -11.84 -2.34 4.84
CA GLU A 33 -12.46 -1.49 5.85
C GLU A 33 -11.82 -0.10 5.82
N PRO A 34 -12.49 0.90 6.39
CA PRO A 34 -11.92 2.25 6.45
C PRO A 34 -10.60 2.26 7.19
N PHE A 35 -9.70 3.13 6.75
CA PHE A 35 -8.38 3.27 7.37
C PHE A 35 -7.92 4.72 7.28
N SER A 36 -6.86 5.05 8.01
CA SER A 36 -6.24 6.36 7.90
C SER A 36 -4.74 6.22 7.66
N LEU A 37 -4.19 7.16 6.93
CA LEU A 37 -2.74 7.28 6.72
C LEU A 37 -2.35 8.66 7.22
N ASP A 38 -1.55 8.68 8.29
CA ASP A 38 -1.31 9.88 9.07
C ASP A 38 -2.63 10.49 9.52
N ARG A 39 -3.01 11.66 9.03
CA ARG A 39 -4.24 12.33 9.40
C ARG A 39 -5.31 12.29 8.31
N CYS A 40 -5.04 11.55 7.24
CA CYS A 40 -5.97 11.44 6.13
C CYS A 40 -6.80 10.18 6.24
N GLU A 41 -8.11 10.30 6.14
CA GLU A 41 -9.01 9.17 6.23
C GLU A 41 -9.41 8.67 4.85
N TYR A 42 -9.51 7.35 4.72
CA TYR A 42 -9.87 6.68 3.48
C TYR A 42 -11.00 5.69 3.72
N LYS A 43 -11.72 5.36 2.67
CA LYS A 43 -12.90 4.49 2.76
C LYS A 43 -12.52 3.05 2.47
N ALA A 44 -13.40 2.12 2.87
CA ALA A 44 -13.29 0.74 2.44
C ALA A 44 -13.28 0.68 0.91
N GLY A 45 -12.37 -0.10 0.35
CA GLY A 45 -12.18 -0.19 -1.09
C GLY A 45 -11.04 0.67 -1.62
N ASP A 46 -10.62 1.68 -0.87
CA ASP A 46 -9.46 2.48 -1.25
C ASP A 46 -8.18 1.66 -1.03
N TYR A 47 -7.09 2.11 -1.65
CA TYR A 47 -5.85 1.34 -1.71
C TYR A 47 -4.75 1.94 -0.84
N LEU A 48 -4.01 1.04 -0.19
CA LEU A 48 -2.79 1.36 0.54
C LEU A 48 -1.63 0.78 -0.24
N GLY A 49 -0.65 1.60 -0.59
CA GLY A 49 0.45 1.17 -1.45
C GLY A 49 1.81 1.38 -0.81
N VAL A 50 2.80 0.67 -1.35
CA VAL A 50 4.19 0.77 -0.92
C VAL A 50 4.92 1.76 -1.81
N GLY A 51 5.33 2.89 -1.23
CA GLY A 51 6.15 3.89 -1.93
C GLY A 51 7.64 3.63 -1.79
N GLY A 52 8.04 2.87 -0.78
CA GLY A 52 9.43 2.53 -0.56
C GLY A 52 9.57 1.55 0.58
N ALA A 53 10.76 0.97 0.73
CA ALA A 53 11.03 0.04 1.81
C ALA A 53 12.42 0.28 2.36
N THR A 54 12.55 0.19 3.69
CA THR A 54 13.83 0.30 4.37
C THR A 54 14.19 -1.05 4.96
N TYR A 55 15.35 -1.54 4.57
CA TYR A 55 15.87 -2.81 5.05
C TYR A 55 16.93 -2.56 6.11
N SER A 56 16.81 -3.24 7.24
CA SER A 56 17.85 -3.20 8.24
C SER A 56 18.49 -4.57 8.37
N LYS A 57 19.78 -4.57 8.74
CA LYS A 57 20.58 -5.79 8.77
C LYS A 57 20.01 -6.84 9.73
N ASP A 58 19.51 -6.39 10.87
CA ASP A 58 19.04 -7.28 11.93
C ASP A 58 17.61 -7.01 12.35
N GLY A 59 16.85 -6.28 11.52
CA GLY A 59 15.50 -5.91 11.87
C GLY A 59 14.49 -6.19 10.75
N PRO A 60 13.22 -6.01 11.05
CA PRO A 60 12.18 -6.21 10.03
C PRO A 60 12.25 -5.15 8.95
N VAL A 61 11.72 -5.48 7.77
CA VAL A 61 11.55 -4.50 6.70
C VAL A 61 10.49 -3.49 7.12
N LYS A 62 10.79 -2.22 6.95
CA LYS A 62 9.84 -1.15 7.22
C LYS A 62 9.43 -0.50 5.92
N TYR A 63 8.13 -0.28 5.79
CA TYR A 63 7.54 0.22 4.55
C TYR A 63 7.13 1.67 4.68
N ASP A 64 7.42 2.45 3.63
CA ASP A 64 6.86 3.77 3.46
C ASP A 64 5.62 3.63 2.59
N LEU A 65 4.51 4.22 3.02
CA LEU A 65 3.21 3.98 2.45
C LEU A 65 2.63 5.22 1.80
N PHE A 66 1.75 4.99 0.82
CA PHE A 66 0.86 6.01 0.29
C PHE A 66 -0.54 5.42 0.22
N ALA A 67 -1.52 6.28 0.10
CA ALA A 67 -2.90 5.84 -0.05
C ALA A 67 -3.54 6.56 -1.22
N MET A 68 -4.49 5.91 -1.86
CA MET A 68 -5.11 6.43 -3.06
C MET A 68 -6.56 6.01 -3.13
N PRO A 69 -7.48 6.91 -3.52
CA PRO A 69 -8.88 6.52 -3.73
C PRO A 69 -9.00 5.43 -4.78
N LYS A 70 -10.00 4.58 -4.60
CA LYS A 70 -10.24 3.43 -5.46
C LYS A 70 -10.25 3.78 -6.94
N SER A 71 -11.04 4.80 -7.31
CA SER A 71 -11.18 5.18 -8.71
C SER A 71 -9.86 5.65 -9.34
N MET A 72 -9.08 6.38 -8.56
CA MET A 72 -7.78 6.86 -9.04
C MET A 72 -6.80 5.70 -9.20
N PHE A 73 -6.73 4.81 -8.20
CA PHE A 73 -5.81 3.68 -8.26
C PHE A 73 -6.15 2.76 -9.43
N GLU A 74 -7.42 2.42 -9.58
CA GLU A 74 -7.84 1.49 -10.63
C GLU A 74 -7.73 2.09 -12.03
N GLY A 75 -7.65 3.41 -12.13
CA GLY A 75 -7.36 4.08 -13.39
C GLY A 75 -5.89 4.05 -13.77
N MET A 76 -4.99 3.86 -12.80
CA MET A 76 -3.54 3.88 -13.02
C MET A 76 -2.91 2.49 -13.00
N TYR A 77 -3.47 1.58 -12.23
CA TYR A 77 -2.88 0.26 -12.00
C TYR A 77 -3.93 -0.83 -12.19
N ARG A 78 -3.48 -2.05 -12.42
CA ARG A 78 -4.36 -3.21 -12.52
C ARG A 78 -3.70 -4.41 -11.89
N VAL A 79 -4.52 -5.38 -11.46
CA VAL A 79 -4.00 -6.61 -10.87
C VAL A 79 -3.12 -7.32 -11.90
N LYS A 80 -1.92 -7.70 -11.47
CA LYS A 80 -1.00 -8.42 -12.32
C LYS A 80 -1.54 -9.83 -12.57
N GLN A 81 -1.69 -10.18 -13.83
CA GLN A 81 -2.12 -11.51 -14.22
C GLN A 81 -0.93 -12.44 -14.28
N LYS A 82 -1.13 -13.62 -13.72
CA LYS A 82 -0.12 -14.65 -13.72
C LYS A 82 -0.21 -15.52 -14.96
#